data_26ef02e6bd04c0882dba7b1c507656e9
#
_entry.id   26ef02e6bd04c0882dba7b1c507656e9
#
_cell.length_a   1.000
_cell.length_b   1.000
_cell.length_c   1.000
_cell.angle_alpha   90.00
_cell.angle_beta   90.00
_cell.angle_gamma   90.00
#
_symmetry.space_group_name_H-M   'P 1'
#
loop_
_entity.id
_entity.type
_entity.pdbx_description
1 polymer ?
#
loop_
_entity_poly.entity_id
_entity_poly.type
_entity_poly.pdbx_seq_one_letter_code
_entity_poly.pdbx_strand_id
1 'polypeptide(L)'
;GDGSKMDKLPFEPVLKFAAKDGSFVGNLEQCNGCGGCRKSTPTMCPTFVATGEDVMATRGRANTIRAVLEGRVDADVDPLLSPSLEKALENCLYCKACTTECPSNVNMALLKAELFYAKIRKYGVPLSARMVSRVDILGELASFAPRLANATMKWGWFRALLKRFAGFATERPLPPYALQRFDTWFHR
;
A
#
# COMPACT_ATOMS: atom_id res chain seq x y z
N GLY A 1 25.20 3.53 -3.29
CA GLY A 1 25.12 2.34 -4.12
C GLY A 1 26.50 2.05 -4.69
N ASP A 2 26.82 0.81 -4.82
CA ASP A 2 28.08 0.29 -5.38
C ASP A 2 28.15 0.38 -6.91
N GLY A 3 27.15 1.02 -7.56
CA GLY A 3 27.05 1.15 -9.00
C GLY A 3 26.55 -0.11 -9.70
N SER A 4 26.19 -1.18 -8.97
CA SER A 4 25.59 -2.37 -9.58
C SER A 4 24.22 -1.99 -10.17
N LYS A 5 24.07 -2.19 -11.46
CA LYS A 5 22.78 -2.01 -12.15
C LYS A 5 21.92 -3.23 -11.89
N MET A 6 20.65 -2.99 -11.65
CA MET A 6 19.62 -4.02 -11.51
C MET A 6 19.30 -4.60 -12.89
N ASP A 7 20.06 -5.63 -13.31
CA ASP A 7 20.01 -6.14 -14.68
C ASP A 7 18.73 -6.92 -15.00
N LYS A 8 18.06 -7.47 -14.00
CA LYS A 8 16.79 -8.20 -14.20
C LYS A 8 15.83 -7.98 -13.04
N LEU A 9 14.66 -7.44 -13.35
CA LEU A 9 13.54 -7.41 -12.42
C LEU A 9 12.85 -8.79 -12.37
N PRO A 10 12.35 -9.23 -11.19
CA PRO A 10 11.57 -10.47 -11.05
C PRO A 10 10.14 -10.35 -11.63
N PHE A 11 9.83 -9.25 -12.28
CA PHE A 11 8.54 -8.95 -12.89
C PHE A 11 8.71 -7.99 -14.08
N GLU A 12 7.71 -7.95 -14.95
CA GLU A 12 7.65 -7.00 -16.06
C GLU A 12 6.82 -5.78 -15.65
N PRO A 13 7.43 -4.57 -15.62
CA PRO A 13 6.70 -3.33 -15.34
C PRO A 13 5.65 -3.02 -16.40
N VAL A 14 4.46 -2.60 -15.97
CA VAL A 14 3.31 -2.30 -16.85
C VAL A 14 3.00 -0.81 -16.88
N LEU A 15 3.26 -0.11 -15.76
CA LEU A 15 2.97 1.31 -15.66
C LEU A 15 4.00 2.15 -16.39
N LYS A 16 3.55 3.24 -17.00
CA LYS A 16 4.44 4.19 -17.68
C LYS A 16 5.06 5.15 -16.68
N PHE A 17 6.38 5.16 -16.65
CA PHE A 17 7.17 6.15 -15.92
C PHE A 17 7.39 7.39 -16.78
N ALA A 18 7.76 8.53 -16.14
CA ALA A 18 8.06 9.75 -16.87
C ALA A 18 9.20 9.50 -17.88
N ALA A 19 9.17 10.20 -19.01
CA ALA A 19 10.15 9.99 -20.09
C ALA A 19 11.61 10.16 -19.62
N LYS A 20 11.84 11.07 -18.65
CA LYS A 20 13.16 11.30 -18.04
C LYS A 20 13.67 10.10 -17.22
N ASP A 21 12.77 9.30 -16.68
CA ASP A 21 13.10 8.14 -15.83
C ASP A 21 13.28 6.87 -16.66
N GLY A 22 12.59 6.79 -17.79
CA GLY A 22 12.65 5.70 -18.76
C GLY A 22 12.00 4.39 -18.29
N SER A 23 12.11 4.06 -16.99
CA SER A 23 11.68 2.77 -16.46
C SER A 23 11.43 2.80 -14.95
N PHE A 24 10.95 1.67 -14.41
CA PHE A 24 10.87 1.42 -12.97
C PHE A 24 12.23 1.60 -12.29
N VAL A 25 13.27 0.98 -12.85
CA VAL A 25 14.63 1.07 -12.30
C VAL A 25 15.15 2.50 -12.40
N GLY A 26 14.98 3.16 -13.55
CA GLY A 26 15.39 4.54 -13.71
C GLY A 26 14.78 5.48 -12.70
N ASN A 27 13.47 5.36 -12.38
CA ASN A 27 12.86 6.16 -11.32
C ASN A 27 13.35 5.78 -9.93
N LEU A 28 13.59 4.51 -9.66
CA LEU A 28 14.14 4.05 -8.39
C LEU A 28 15.56 4.60 -8.16
N GLU A 29 16.38 4.65 -9.19
CA GLU A 29 17.75 5.16 -9.17
C GLU A 29 17.84 6.69 -9.05
N GLN A 30 16.76 7.43 -9.28
CA GLN A 30 16.71 8.86 -8.99
C GLN A 30 17.03 9.19 -7.52
N CYS A 31 16.81 8.25 -6.60
CA CYS A 31 17.15 8.46 -5.20
C CYS A 31 18.67 8.52 -5.00
N ASN A 32 19.21 9.72 -4.90
CA ASN A 32 20.63 9.99 -4.62
C ASN A 32 20.98 10.03 -3.13
N GLY A 33 20.04 9.72 -2.24
CA GLY A 33 20.29 9.70 -0.79
C GLY A 33 20.32 11.05 -0.09
N CYS A 34 19.94 12.15 -0.74
CA CYS A 34 20.04 13.52 -0.20
C CYS A 34 19.34 13.74 1.16
N GLY A 35 18.42 12.86 1.57
CA GLY A 35 17.70 12.94 2.85
C GLY A 35 16.64 14.04 2.94
N GLY A 36 16.30 14.72 1.84
CA GLY A 36 15.24 15.73 1.80
C GLY A 36 13.88 15.23 2.31
N CYS A 37 13.58 13.94 2.12
CA CYS A 37 12.37 13.29 2.63
C CYS A 37 12.33 13.06 4.15
N ARG A 38 13.42 13.34 4.87
CA ARG A 38 13.53 13.18 6.31
C ARG A 38 13.45 14.49 7.09
N LYS A 39 13.22 15.60 6.39
CA LYS A 39 13.04 16.90 7.02
C LYS A 39 11.65 17.00 7.62
N SER A 40 11.55 17.69 8.76
CA SER A 40 10.26 17.99 9.40
C SER A 40 9.52 19.13 8.71
N THR A 41 10.25 20.02 8.03
CA THR A 41 9.70 21.19 7.33
C THR A 41 10.47 21.49 6.04
N PRO A 42 9.81 21.62 4.89
CA PRO A 42 8.44 21.18 4.64
C PRO A 42 8.30 19.66 4.77
N THR A 43 7.14 19.19 5.20
CA THR A 43 6.87 17.78 5.45
C THR A 43 6.66 17.02 4.15
N MET A 44 7.67 16.30 3.69
CA MET A 44 7.53 15.51 2.45
C MET A 44 6.86 14.17 2.69
N CYS A 45 7.24 13.43 3.73
CA CYS A 45 6.68 12.12 4.00
C CYS A 45 5.96 12.07 5.35
N PRO A 46 4.60 12.04 5.38
CA PRO A 46 3.85 12.05 6.63
C PRO A 46 4.13 10.83 7.52
N THR A 47 4.37 9.67 6.92
CA THR A 47 4.71 8.47 7.70
C THR A 47 6.07 8.57 8.38
N PHE A 48 7.06 9.18 7.74
CA PHE A 48 8.34 9.44 8.41
C PHE A 48 8.18 10.42 9.58
N VAL A 49 7.41 11.49 9.38
CA VAL A 49 7.17 12.47 10.45
C VAL A 49 6.48 11.84 11.65
N ALA A 50 5.55 10.92 11.41
CA ALA A 50 4.82 10.24 12.47
C ALA A 50 5.66 9.19 13.24
N THR A 51 6.61 8.53 12.56
CA THR A 51 7.33 7.39 13.15
C THR A 51 8.79 7.70 13.49
N GLY A 52 9.43 8.63 12.78
CA GLY A 52 10.87 8.87 12.85
C GLY A 52 11.75 7.77 12.23
N GLU A 53 11.13 6.68 11.73
CA GLU A 53 11.86 5.55 11.16
C GLU A 53 12.32 5.85 9.72
N ASP A 54 13.63 5.68 9.44
CA ASP A 54 14.20 5.96 8.12
C ASP A 54 13.56 5.10 7.01
N VAL A 55 13.20 3.85 7.31
CA VAL A 55 12.54 2.94 6.37
C VAL A 55 11.19 3.48 5.88
N MET A 56 10.54 4.35 6.65
CA MET A 56 9.27 4.99 6.28
C MET A 56 9.44 6.20 5.36
N ALA A 57 10.66 6.76 5.25
CA ALA A 57 10.96 7.84 4.31
C ALA A 57 11.09 7.33 2.88
N THR A 58 10.95 8.22 1.89
CA THR A 58 11.13 7.88 0.47
C THR A 58 12.50 7.28 0.20
N ARG A 59 13.57 7.83 0.82
CA ARG A 59 14.94 7.29 0.74
C ARG A 59 15.02 5.87 1.28
N GLY A 60 14.51 5.64 2.48
CA GLY A 60 14.53 4.32 3.11
C GLY A 60 13.79 3.28 2.26
N ARG A 61 12.59 3.62 1.79
CA ARG A 61 11.83 2.76 0.88
C ARG A 61 12.57 2.45 -0.41
N ALA A 62 13.16 3.46 -1.06
CA ALA A 62 13.93 3.25 -2.29
C ALA A 62 15.13 2.31 -2.05
N ASN A 63 15.85 2.50 -0.94
CA ASN A 63 16.97 1.64 -0.58
C ASN A 63 16.52 0.21 -0.25
N THR A 64 15.39 0.04 0.45
CA THR A 64 14.83 -1.29 0.73
C THR A 64 14.42 -2.00 -0.56
N ILE A 65 13.74 -1.31 -1.48
CA ILE A 65 13.36 -1.88 -2.77
C ILE A 65 14.61 -2.36 -3.51
N ARG A 66 15.67 -1.54 -3.60
CA ARG A 66 16.94 -1.94 -4.24
C ARG A 66 17.53 -3.16 -3.55
N ALA A 67 17.68 -3.11 -2.24
CA ALA A 67 18.32 -4.18 -1.47
C ALA A 67 17.61 -5.53 -1.63
N VAL A 68 16.28 -5.51 -1.68
CA VAL A 68 15.48 -6.72 -1.87
C VAL A 68 15.56 -7.22 -3.31
N LEU A 69 15.42 -6.33 -4.30
CA LEU A 69 15.47 -6.72 -5.71
C LEU A 69 16.86 -7.21 -6.15
N GLU A 70 17.92 -6.72 -5.50
CA GLU A 70 19.31 -7.19 -5.71
C GLU A 70 19.65 -8.44 -4.88
N GLY A 71 18.72 -8.97 -4.08
CA GLY A 71 18.97 -10.14 -3.23
C GLY A 71 19.94 -9.90 -2.08
N ARG A 72 20.13 -8.64 -1.65
CA ARG A 72 20.98 -8.29 -0.50
C ARG A 72 20.23 -8.40 0.84
N VAL A 73 18.92 -8.38 0.79
CA VAL A 73 18.01 -8.52 1.96
C VAL A 73 16.94 -9.51 1.58
N ASP A 74 16.59 -10.39 2.52
CA ASP A 74 15.60 -11.46 2.34
C ASP A 74 15.91 -12.35 1.10
N ALA A 75 17.18 -12.68 0.89
CA ALA A 75 17.66 -13.40 -0.30
C ALA A 75 17.05 -14.80 -0.50
N ASP A 76 16.60 -15.42 0.59
CA ASP A 76 15.98 -16.76 0.60
C ASP A 76 14.49 -16.75 0.26
N VAL A 77 13.91 -15.55 0.07
CA VAL A 77 12.49 -15.37 -0.19
C VAL A 77 12.28 -14.70 -1.54
N ASP A 78 11.15 -14.98 -2.19
CA ASP A 78 10.78 -14.22 -3.39
C ASP A 78 10.73 -12.72 -3.08
N PRO A 79 11.38 -11.86 -3.87
CA PRO A 79 11.41 -10.41 -3.64
C PRO A 79 10.03 -9.78 -3.44
N LEU A 80 8.99 -10.28 -4.13
CA LEU A 80 7.63 -9.78 -4.00
C LEU A 80 6.93 -10.22 -2.70
N LEU A 81 7.50 -11.17 -1.96
CA LEU A 81 7.03 -11.64 -0.65
C LEU A 81 7.97 -11.22 0.50
N SER A 82 8.99 -10.43 0.22
CA SER A 82 9.95 -9.98 1.23
C SER A 82 9.25 -9.25 2.38
N PRO A 83 9.46 -9.69 3.63
CA PRO A 83 8.92 -9.01 4.81
C PRO A 83 9.46 -7.58 4.96
N SER A 84 10.74 -7.36 4.61
CA SER A 84 11.37 -6.05 4.64
C SER A 84 10.72 -5.10 3.65
N LEU A 85 10.40 -5.57 2.44
CA LEU A 85 9.68 -4.80 1.43
C LEU A 85 8.26 -4.48 1.88
N GLU A 86 7.55 -5.47 2.44
CA GLU A 86 6.20 -5.28 2.97
C GLU A 86 6.19 -4.22 4.08
N LYS A 87 7.06 -4.33 5.08
CA LYS A 87 7.22 -3.32 6.15
C LYS A 87 7.49 -1.92 5.61
N ALA A 88 8.39 -1.79 4.63
CA ALA A 88 8.72 -0.49 4.04
C ALA A 88 7.55 0.16 3.28
N LEU A 89 6.73 -0.64 2.60
CA LEU A 89 5.66 -0.13 1.72
C LEU A 89 4.28 -0.08 2.38
N GLU A 90 4.00 -0.92 3.37
CA GLU A 90 2.68 -1.03 4.00
C GLU A 90 2.16 0.33 4.47
N ASN A 91 2.97 1.13 5.15
CA ASN A 91 2.61 2.44 5.69
C ASN A 91 2.72 3.61 4.67
N CYS A 92 2.98 3.35 3.39
CA CYS A 92 2.95 4.38 2.37
C CYS A 92 1.50 4.74 2.02
N LEU A 93 1.12 5.99 2.26
CA LEU A 93 -0.26 6.49 2.07
C LEU A 93 -0.60 6.83 0.60
N TYR A 94 0.30 6.62 -0.35
CA TYR A 94 0.12 7.07 -1.74
C TYR A 94 -0.18 8.58 -1.88
N CYS A 95 0.23 9.39 -0.92
CA CYS A 95 -0.06 10.85 -0.90
C CYS A 95 0.60 11.64 -2.03
N LYS A 96 1.57 11.03 -2.72
CA LYS A 96 2.33 11.61 -3.86
C LYS A 96 3.19 12.84 -3.55
N ALA A 97 3.31 13.28 -2.30
CA ALA A 97 4.19 14.38 -1.95
C ALA A 97 5.63 14.19 -2.45
N CYS A 98 6.11 12.94 -2.50
CA CYS A 98 7.42 12.62 -3.06
C CYS A 98 7.56 12.93 -4.56
N THR A 99 6.49 13.06 -5.33
CA THR A 99 6.57 13.40 -6.76
C THR A 99 6.80 14.89 -7.00
N THR A 100 6.43 15.74 -6.06
CA THR A 100 6.51 17.20 -6.16
C THR A 100 7.63 17.77 -5.30
N GLU A 101 7.82 17.24 -4.11
CA GLU A 101 8.75 17.80 -3.11
C GLU A 101 10.13 17.13 -3.12
N CYS A 102 10.27 15.94 -3.70
CA CYS A 102 11.56 15.29 -3.79
C CYS A 102 12.43 15.96 -4.86
N PRO A 103 13.62 16.49 -4.54
CA PRO A 103 14.49 17.13 -5.52
C PRO A 103 14.97 16.16 -6.61
N SER A 104 14.98 14.86 -6.31
CA SER A 104 15.32 13.79 -7.25
C SER A 104 14.09 13.17 -7.94
N ASN A 105 12.89 13.69 -7.69
CA ASN A 105 11.63 13.25 -8.33
C ASN A 105 11.31 11.76 -8.23
N VAL A 106 11.67 11.10 -7.15
CA VAL A 106 11.32 9.69 -6.93
C VAL A 106 9.80 9.56 -6.76
N ASN A 107 9.17 8.80 -7.62
CA ASN A 107 7.73 8.53 -7.55
C ASN A 107 7.45 7.25 -6.76
N MET A 108 7.55 7.32 -5.44
CA MET A 108 7.34 6.16 -4.58
C MET A 108 5.93 5.57 -4.70
N ALA A 109 4.93 6.39 -4.99
CA ALA A 109 3.57 5.90 -5.20
C ALA A 109 3.46 4.99 -6.43
N LEU A 110 4.12 5.37 -7.53
CA LEU A 110 4.15 4.57 -8.75
C LEU A 110 4.98 3.29 -8.58
N LEU A 111 6.16 3.39 -7.94
CA LEU A 111 7.00 2.23 -7.61
C LEU A 111 6.24 1.21 -6.74
N LYS A 112 5.53 1.69 -5.70
CA LYS A 112 4.69 0.84 -4.86
C LYS A 112 3.56 0.18 -5.66
N ALA A 113 2.87 0.94 -6.51
CA ALA A 113 1.77 0.41 -7.33
C ALA A 113 2.24 -0.71 -8.25
N GLU A 114 3.41 -0.56 -8.88
CA GLU A 114 4.01 -1.57 -9.75
C GLU A 114 4.34 -2.86 -8.99
N LEU A 115 5.00 -2.73 -7.84
CA LEU A 115 5.32 -3.89 -6.98
C LEU A 115 4.07 -4.62 -6.49
N PHE A 116 3.03 -3.87 -6.09
CA PHE A 116 1.75 -4.45 -5.70
C PHE A 116 1.06 -5.17 -6.85
N TYR A 117 1.07 -4.57 -8.04
CA TYR A 117 0.52 -5.20 -9.24
C TYR A 117 1.26 -6.50 -9.57
N ALA A 118 2.59 -6.48 -9.54
CA ALA A 118 3.41 -7.66 -9.77
C ALA A 118 3.10 -8.78 -8.74
N LYS A 119 2.98 -8.42 -7.44
CA LYS A 119 2.58 -9.35 -6.37
C LYS A 119 1.20 -9.97 -6.65
N ILE A 120 0.22 -9.15 -7.03
CA ILE A 120 -1.14 -9.62 -7.35
C ILE A 120 -1.16 -10.51 -8.60
N ARG A 121 -0.41 -10.15 -9.63
CA ARG A 121 -0.29 -10.97 -10.86
C ARG A 121 0.26 -12.35 -10.56
N LYS A 122 1.27 -12.44 -9.69
CA LYS A 122 1.97 -13.69 -9.37
C LYS A 122 1.23 -14.56 -8.36
N TYR A 123 0.65 -13.96 -7.32
CA TYR A 123 0.09 -14.67 -6.16
C TYR A 123 -1.43 -14.55 -6.03
N GLY A 124 -2.06 -13.75 -6.86
CA GLY A 124 -3.50 -13.47 -6.78
C GLY A 124 -3.86 -12.41 -5.75
N VAL A 125 -5.14 -12.06 -5.71
CA VAL A 125 -5.68 -11.08 -4.76
C VAL A 125 -6.02 -11.77 -3.44
N PRO A 126 -5.48 -11.31 -2.30
CA PRO A 126 -5.84 -11.84 -0.98
C PRO A 126 -7.35 -11.74 -0.72
N LEU A 127 -7.88 -12.68 0.06
CA LEU A 127 -9.31 -12.70 0.39
C LEU A 127 -9.79 -11.39 1.04
N SER A 128 -9.00 -10.83 1.95
CA SER A 128 -9.26 -9.54 2.60
C SER A 128 -9.41 -8.41 1.59
N ALA A 129 -8.47 -8.29 0.66
CA ALA A 129 -8.51 -7.26 -0.39
C ALA A 129 -9.68 -7.48 -1.34
N ARG A 130 -10.04 -8.74 -1.66
CA ARG A 130 -11.20 -9.08 -2.50
C ARG A 130 -12.51 -8.73 -1.82
N MET A 131 -12.62 -8.93 -0.49
CA MET A 131 -13.80 -8.52 0.27
C MET A 131 -13.95 -6.99 0.31
N VAL A 132 -12.84 -6.27 0.59
CA VAL A 132 -12.86 -4.81 0.63
C VAL A 132 -13.14 -4.20 -0.74
N SER A 133 -12.64 -4.81 -1.83
CA SER A 133 -12.92 -4.32 -3.19
C SER A 133 -14.38 -4.46 -3.64
N ARG A 134 -15.18 -5.27 -2.93
CA ARG A 134 -16.61 -5.49 -3.19
C ARG A 134 -17.50 -4.96 -2.07
N VAL A 135 -17.05 -3.91 -1.41
CA VAL A 135 -17.80 -3.29 -0.30
C VAL A 135 -19.16 -2.75 -0.73
N ASP A 136 -19.31 -2.35 -1.98
CA ASP A 136 -20.58 -1.94 -2.61
C ASP A 136 -21.61 -3.06 -2.57
N ILE A 137 -21.28 -4.26 -3.04
CA ILE A 137 -22.15 -5.45 -3.02
C ILE A 137 -22.47 -5.85 -1.58
N LEU A 138 -21.46 -5.88 -0.71
CA LEU A 138 -21.66 -6.20 0.71
C LEU A 138 -22.56 -5.16 1.40
N GLY A 139 -22.38 -3.89 1.07
CA GLY A 139 -23.21 -2.80 1.57
C GLY A 139 -24.65 -2.89 1.08
N GLU A 140 -24.86 -3.25 -0.19
CA GLU A 140 -26.18 -3.46 -0.75
C GLU A 140 -26.91 -4.60 -0.05
N LEU A 141 -26.28 -5.77 0.05
CA LEU A 141 -26.84 -6.94 0.77
C LEU A 141 -27.20 -6.61 2.22
N ALA A 142 -26.29 -5.94 2.95
CA ALA A 142 -26.54 -5.57 4.35
C ALA A 142 -27.67 -4.53 4.48
N SER A 143 -27.90 -3.73 3.45
CA SER A 143 -28.98 -2.72 3.44
C SER A 143 -30.39 -3.30 3.25
N PHE A 144 -30.54 -4.57 2.86
CA PHE A 144 -31.83 -5.25 2.86
C PHE A 144 -32.36 -5.51 4.27
N ALA A 145 -31.46 -5.79 5.24
CA ALA A 145 -31.81 -6.05 6.61
C ALA A 145 -30.82 -5.36 7.57
N PRO A 146 -30.78 -4.00 7.61
CA PRO A 146 -29.73 -3.27 8.30
C PRO A 146 -29.73 -3.51 9.82
N ARG A 147 -30.91 -3.76 10.43
CA ARG A 147 -31.00 -4.10 11.87
C ARG A 147 -30.33 -5.44 12.17
N LEU A 148 -30.52 -6.45 11.31
CA LEU A 148 -29.92 -7.77 11.46
C LEU A 148 -28.40 -7.69 11.19
N ALA A 149 -27.99 -7.02 10.13
CA ALA A 149 -26.57 -6.80 9.82
C ALA A 149 -25.84 -6.08 10.97
N ASN A 150 -26.44 -5.06 11.56
CA ASN A 150 -25.89 -4.35 12.70
C ASN A 150 -25.84 -5.20 13.97
N ALA A 151 -26.80 -6.10 14.16
CA ALA A 151 -26.79 -7.02 15.29
C ALA A 151 -25.67 -8.07 15.16
N THR A 152 -25.51 -8.67 13.98
CA THR A 152 -24.45 -9.66 13.74
C THR A 152 -23.04 -9.08 13.89
N MET A 153 -22.83 -7.82 13.49
CA MET A 153 -21.54 -7.13 13.67
C MET A 153 -21.16 -6.88 15.14
N LYS A 154 -22.13 -6.91 16.07
CA LYS A 154 -21.87 -6.80 17.52
C LYS A 154 -21.45 -8.13 18.15
N TRP A 155 -21.69 -9.27 17.50
CA TRP A 155 -21.37 -10.57 18.05
C TRP A 155 -19.85 -10.83 18.01
N GLY A 156 -19.29 -11.22 19.16
CA GLY A 156 -17.86 -11.44 19.32
C GLY A 156 -17.32 -12.53 18.42
N TRP A 157 -18.07 -13.65 18.25
CA TRP A 157 -17.67 -14.74 17.37
C TRP A 157 -17.62 -14.32 15.89
N PHE A 158 -18.55 -13.48 15.44
CA PHE A 158 -18.57 -12.96 14.07
C PHE A 158 -17.37 -12.04 13.82
N ARG A 159 -17.02 -11.17 14.78
CA ARG A 159 -15.82 -10.33 14.71
C ARG A 159 -14.54 -11.15 14.67
N ALA A 160 -14.47 -12.24 15.48
CA ALA A 160 -13.34 -13.17 15.44
C ALA A 160 -13.21 -13.87 14.08
N LEU A 161 -14.33 -14.24 13.44
CA LEU A 161 -14.37 -14.79 12.11
C LEU A 161 -13.85 -13.80 11.06
N LEU A 162 -14.31 -12.54 11.12
CA LEU A 162 -13.83 -11.47 10.23
C LEU A 162 -12.34 -11.20 10.41
N LYS A 163 -11.82 -11.22 11.64
CA LYS A 163 -10.39 -11.14 11.91
C LYS A 163 -9.62 -12.30 11.25
N ARG A 164 -10.10 -13.51 11.43
CA ARG A 164 -9.43 -14.74 10.95
C ARG A 164 -9.38 -14.84 9.42
N PHE A 165 -10.47 -14.48 8.73
CA PHE A 165 -10.60 -14.67 7.28
C PHE A 165 -10.37 -13.38 6.46
N ALA A 166 -10.72 -12.23 7.00
CA ALA A 166 -10.64 -10.96 6.28
C ALA A 166 -9.61 -9.99 6.87
N GLY A 167 -8.95 -10.34 7.98
CA GLY A 167 -7.91 -9.49 8.58
C GLY A 167 -8.43 -8.21 9.24
N PHE A 168 -9.74 -8.11 9.51
CA PHE A 168 -10.30 -6.92 10.18
C PHE A 168 -9.89 -6.86 11.65
N ALA A 169 -9.52 -5.67 12.12
CA ALA A 169 -9.21 -5.45 13.53
C ALA A 169 -10.46 -5.62 14.40
N THR A 170 -10.38 -6.46 15.44
CA THR A 170 -11.49 -6.67 16.38
C THR A 170 -11.66 -5.51 17.36
N GLU A 171 -10.61 -4.72 17.55
CA GLU A 171 -10.54 -3.59 18.48
C GLU A 171 -11.35 -2.39 17.98
N ARG A 172 -11.56 -2.29 16.67
CA ARG A 172 -12.35 -1.20 16.07
C ARG A 172 -13.72 -1.72 15.63
N PRO A 173 -14.80 -1.10 16.12
CA PRO A 173 -16.13 -1.42 15.63
C PRO A 173 -16.27 -1.00 14.17
N LEU A 174 -16.90 -1.83 13.37
CA LEU A 174 -17.30 -1.45 12.02
C LEU A 174 -18.43 -0.41 12.10
N PRO A 175 -18.48 0.55 11.19
CA PRO A 175 -19.56 1.53 11.16
C PRO A 175 -20.90 0.82 10.93
N PRO A 176 -21.97 1.23 11.65
CA PRO A 176 -23.28 0.62 11.47
C PRO A 176 -23.90 1.02 10.14
N TYR A 177 -24.62 0.12 9.53
CA TYR A 177 -25.44 0.41 8.35
C TYR A 177 -26.61 1.33 8.72
N ALA A 178 -26.84 2.34 7.91
CA ALA A 178 -27.99 3.22 8.05
C ALA A 178 -29.30 2.45 7.78
N LEU A 179 -30.37 2.83 8.49
CA LEU A 179 -31.71 2.22 8.27
C LEU A 179 -32.32 2.61 6.92
N GLN A 180 -31.89 3.73 6.38
CA GLN A 180 -32.28 4.22 5.07
C GLN A 180 -31.02 4.49 4.25
N ARG A 181 -31.01 4.01 3.02
CA ARG A 181 -29.90 4.26 2.07
C ARG A 181 -29.89 5.73 1.67
N PHE A 182 -28.68 6.27 1.45
CA PHE A 182 -28.49 7.65 1.02
C PHE A 182 -29.16 7.93 -0.34
N ASP A 183 -29.02 7.03 -1.29
CA ASP A 183 -29.65 7.14 -2.63
C ASP A 183 -31.19 7.24 -2.52
N THR A 184 -31.81 6.41 -1.69
CA THR A 184 -33.26 6.45 -1.45
C THR A 184 -33.71 7.75 -0.76
N TRP A 185 -32.86 8.30 0.12
CA TRP A 185 -33.15 9.58 0.77
C TRP A 185 -32.94 10.75 -0.21
N PHE A 186 -31.90 10.70 -1.03
CA PHE A 186 -31.52 11.78 -1.95
C PHE A 186 -32.52 11.96 -3.11
N HIS A 187 -33.15 10.88 -3.57
CA HIS A 187 -34.14 10.89 -4.67
C HIS A 187 -35.59 11.15 -4.19
N ARG A 188 -35.79 11.46 -2.93
CA ARG A 188 -37.09 11.94 -2.39
C ARG A 188 -37.20 13.46 -2.44
#